data_03ed2acaab0ee923f8e0b9dba33f9913
#
_entry.id   03ed2acaab0ee923f8e0b9dba33f9913
#
_cell.length_a   1.000
_cell.length_b   1.000
_cell.length_c   1.000
_cell.angle_alpha   90.00
_cell.angle_beta   90.00
_cell.angle_gamma   90.00
#
_symmetry.space_group_name_H-M   'P 1'
#
loop_
_entity.id
_entity.type
_entity.pdbx_description
1 polymer ?
#
loop_
_entity_poly.entity_id
_entity_poly.type
_entity_poly.pdbx_seq_one_letter_code
_entity_poly.pdbx_strand_id
1 'polypeptide(L)'
;KSTDGGKTWRHLGLHDTRHISRIVINPKERKTIYVGALGHAYGPNRQRGVCMSQDGGQSWKKVLYTDERHGVADMDINPENPNIVFAALWRFERKPWTFISGDEQGGLYRSIDGGLNWLKVTAGLPKLVGRMAVKVSHSNPSVVYVMTEAKDGTLYRSDDSGVTFRRVSKEVEIVSRGFYYTDLRVDPQDENRVYAVSSRLWLSIDGGKTFKRISKQTHVDYHALWIDPRDTSRIWQGQDGGIAVSYDRARTWDYINNFTVAQFYQIYADNREPFYYVGGGLQDNGTWSGPSRNREPFGIMNDDWRMISFGDGFHIVVNPDDPELFLSESQGGNVVRTNMRTREQQVVSPQPRRADGDPVSELKYRFNWNTPIVSSPHDSQT
;
A
#
# COMPACT_ATOMS: atom_id res chain seq x y z
N LYS A 1 -20.84 -5.54 -6.72
CA LYS A 1 -21.64 -5.89 -5.54
C LYS A 1 -21.88 -7.38 -5.48
N SER A 2 -21.72 -7.96 -4.30
CA SER A 2 -22.17 -9.31 -3.97
C SER A 2 -23.38 -9.26 -3.05
N THR A 3 -24.28 -10.24 -3.13
CA THR A 3 -25.42 -10.45 -2.24
C THR A 3 -25.42 -11.85 -1.61
N ASP A 4 -24.38 -12.62 -1.85
CA ASP A 4 -24.22 -14.02 -1.45
C ASP A 4 -22.92 -14.29 -0.68
N GLY A 5 -22.41 -13.27 0.04
CA GLY A 5 -21.19 -13.37 0.84
C GLY A 5 -19.90 -13.43 0.02
N GLY A 6 -19.89 -12.84 -1.16
CA GLY A 6 -18.71 -12.76 -2.02
C GLY A 6 -18.53 -13.93 -2.99
N LYS A 7 -19.48 -14.85 -3.07
CA LYS A 7 -19.40 -16.00 -4.00
C LYS A 7 -19.57 -15.56 -5.44
N THR A 8 -20.49 -14.63 -5.69
CA THR A 8 -20.68 -14.02 -7.01
C THR A 8 -20.64 -12.49 -6.92
N TRP A 9 -20.23 -11.84 -8.00
CA TRP A 9 -20.09 -10.40 -8.08
C TRP A 9 -20.75 -9.84 -9.32
N ARG A 10 -21.53 -8.76 -9.14
CA ARG A 10 -22.12 -7.98 -10.23
C ARG A 10 -21.44 -6.60 -10.29
N HIS A 11 -20.98 -6.21 -11.48
CA HIS A 11 -20.51 -4.86 -11.75
C HIS A 11 -21.68 -3.85 -11.73
N LEU A 12 -21.47 -2.67 -11.16
CA LEU A 12 -22.53 -1.67 -10.95
C LEU A 12 -22.28 -0.35 -11.72
N GLY A 13 -21.49 -0.37 -12.77
CA GLY A 13 -21.19 0.83 -13.57
C GLY A 13 -19.85 1.46 -13.20
N LEU A 14 -19.64 2.71 -13.62
CA LEU A 14 -18.37 3.45 -13.45
C LEU A 14 -17.18 2.77 -14.16
N HIS A 15 -17.40 2.20 -15.34
CA HIS A 15 -16.39 1.42 -16.09
C HIS A 15 -15.12 2.21 -16.41
N ASP A 16 -15.24 3.50 -16.65
CA ASP A 16 -14.12 4.35 -17.10
C ASP A 16 -13.33 4.99 -15.96
N THR A 17 -13.73 4.76 -14.70
CA THR A 17 -13.05 5.39 -13.55
C THR A 17 -11.67 4.82 -13.30
N ARG A 18 -11.39 3.60 -13.69
CA ARG A 18 -10.13 2.84 -13.50
C ARG A 18 -9.81 2.63 -12.00
N HIS A 19 -9.19 3.62 -11.34
CA HIS A 19 -8.81 3.52 -9.95
C HIS A 19 -9.88 4.14 -9.04
N ILE A 20 -10.43 3.33 -8.15
CA ILE A 20 -11.33 3.74 -7.08
C ILE A 20 -10.55 3.67 -5.78
N SER A 21 -10.38 4.81 -5.12
CA SER A 21 -9.62 4.89 -3.87
C SER A 21 -10.45 4.49 -2.65
N ARG A 22 -11.75 4.84 -2.66
CA ARG A 22 -12.62 4.58 -1.53
C ARG A 22 -14.07 4.36 -1.95
N ILE A 23 -14.75 3.48 -1.23
CA ILE A 23 -16.20 3.30 -1.27
C ILE A 23 -16.71 3.54 0.14
N VAL A 24 -17.66 4.47 0.28
CA VAL A 24 -18.30 4.79 1.57
C VAL A 24 -19.79 4.54 1.44
N ILE A 25 -20.35 3.79 2.37
CA ILE A 25 -21.78 3.50 2.44
C ILE A 25 -22.36 4.30 3.60
N ASN A 26 -23.46 5.02 3.35
CA ASN A 26 -24.15 5.72 4.39
C ASN A 26 -24.65 4.73 5.47
N PRO A 27 -24.23 4.86 6.72
CA PRO A 27 -24.57 3.89 7.78
C PRO A 27 -26.05 3.85 8.12
N LYS A 28 -26.81 4.93 7.86
CA LYS A 28 -28.23 5.03 8.13
C LYS A 28 -29.11 4.72 6.91
N GLU A 29 -28.59 4.95 5.68
CA GLU A 29 -29.31 4.68 4.43
C GLU A 29 -28.39 3.93 3.46
N ARG A 30 -28.40 2.60 3.52
CA ARG A 30 -27.47 1.72 2.78
C ARG A 30 -27.59 1.77 1.26
N LYS A 31 -28.65 2.36 0.72
CA LYS A 31 -28.78 2.61 -0.73
C LYS A 31 -27.95 3.81 -1.17
N THR A 32 -27.60 4.70 -0.25
CA THR A 32 -26.72 5.83 -0.52
C THR A 32 -25.27 5.39 -0.41
N ILE A 33 -24.57 5.42 -1.53
CA ILE A 33 -23.18 4.95 -1.69
C ILE A 33 -22.38 6.05 -2.35
N TYR A 34 -21.20 6.33 -1.83
CA TYR A 34 -20.22 7.24 -2.42
C TYR A 34 -19.01 6.45 -2.93
N VAL A 35 -18.56 6.81 -4.11
CA VAL A 35 -17.35 6.25 -4.75
C VAL A 35 -16.38 7.38 -5.04
N GLY A 36 -15.22 7.32 -4.40
CA GLY A 36 -14.09 8.21 -4.68
C GLY A 36 -13.29 7.69 -5.87
N ALA A 37 -13.44 8.34 -7.02
CA ALA A 37 -12.71 8.00 -8.22
C ALA A 37 -11.39 8.80 -8.28
N LEU A 38 -10.26 8.09 -8.17
CA LEU A 38 -8.94 8.65 -8.46
C LEU A 38 -8.75 8.83 -9.97
N GLY A 39 -9.42 8.02 -10.78
CA GLY A 39 -9.25 7.97 -12.21
C GLY A 39 -7.97 7.23 -12.63
N HIS A 40 -7.60 7.26 -13.91
CA HIS A 40 -6.35 6.63 -14.32
C HIS A 40 -5.12 7.51 -14.01
N ALA A 41 -3.98 6.86 -13.76
CA ALA A 41 -2.78 7.51 -13.22
C ALA A 41 -1.95 8.27 -14.29
N TYR A 42 -2.09 7.93 -15.57
CA TYR A 42 -1.14 8.31 -16.61
C TYR A 42 -1.49 9.58 -17.38
N GLY A 43 -2.56 10.26 -17.00
CA GLY A 43 -2.96 11.51 -17.59
C GLY A 43 -4.29 12.05 -17.05
N PRO A 44 -4.70 13.24 -17.52
CA PRO A 44 -5.99 13.81 -17.16
C PRO A 44 -7.15 12.93 -17.62
N ASN A 45 -8.22 12.86 -16.82
CA ASN A 45 -9.47 12.23 -17.24
C ASN A 45 -10.70 12.77 -16.49
N ARG A 46 -11.82 12.79 -17.20
CA ARG A 46 -13.10 13.33 -16.69
C ARG A 46 -13.79 12.43 -15.68
N GLN A 47 -13.30 11.23 -15.43
CA GLN A 47 -13.93 10.27 -14.52
C GLN A 47 -13.53 10.47 -13.06
N ARG A 48 -12.59 11.36 -12.79
CA ARG A 48 -12.16 11.75 -11.45
C ARG A 48 -13.28 12.42 -10.66
N GLY A 49 -13.21 12.35 -9.33
CA GLY A 49 -14.14 13.01 -8.41
C GLY A 49 -14.98 12.05 -7.59
N VAL A 50 -16.04 12.56 -6.97
CA VAL A 50 -16.96 11.75 -6.17
C VAL A 50 -18.20 11.43 -6.99
N CYS A 51 -18.53 10.15 -7.11
CA CYS A 51 -19.78 9.66 -7.64
C CYS A 51 -20.67 9.16 -6.50
N MET A 52 -21.95 9.52 -6.50
CA MET A 52 -22.95 9.12 -5.51
C MET A 52 -24.07 8.32 -6.19
N SER A 53 -24.50 7.25 -5.54
CA SER A 53 -25.72 6.52 -5.83
C SER A 53 -26.68 6.64 -4.67
N GLN A 54 -27.98 6.70 -4.93
CA GLN A 54 -29.05 6.69 -3.92
C GLN A 54 -29.97 5.47 -4.07
N ASP A 55 -29.65 4.57 -5.00
CA ASP A 55 -30.45 3.40 -5.36
C ASP A 55 -29.69 2.06 -5.22
N GLY A 56 -28.61 2.08 -4.42
CA GLY A 56 -27.80 0.89 -4.17
C GLY A 56 -26.84 0.52 -5.31
N GLY A 57 -26.45 1.52 -6.11
CA GLY A 57 -25.49 1.39 -7.20
C GLY A 57 -26.11 1.10 -8.57
N GLN A 58 -27.44 1.29 -8.73
CA GLN A 58 -28.09 1.11 -10.04
C GLN A 58 -27.84 2.32 -10.95
N SER A 59 -27.80 3.52 -10.38
CA SER A 59 -27.42 4.75 -11.09
C SER A 59 -26.40 5.57 -10.30
N TRP A 60 -25.63 6.41 -11.01
CA TRP A 60 -24.55 7.20 -10.43
C TRP A 60 -24.63 8.64 -10.90
N LYS A 61 -24.49 9.58 -9.96
CA LYS A 61 -24.36 11.01 -10.21
C LYS A 61 -22.99 11.48 -9.73
N LYS A 62 -22.24 12.22 -10.54
CA LYS A 62 -21.03 12.90 -10.11
C LYS A 62 -21.42 14.13 -9.27
N VAL A 63 -21.02 14.14 -8.01
CA VAL A 63 -21.43 15.18 -7.02
C VAL A 63 -20.28 16.09 -6.60
N LEU A 64 -19.02 15.67 -6.81
CA LEU A 64 -17.85 16.53 -6.64
C LEU A 64 -16.91 16.31 -7.81
N TYR A 65 -16.60 17.40 -8.50
CA TYR A 65 -15.64 17.42 -9.61
C TYR A 65 -15.01 18.81 -9.67
N THR A 66 -13.70 18.87 -9.68
CA THR A 66 -12.95 20.13 -9.84
C THR A 66 -12.39 20.27 -11.24
N ASP A 67 -11.66 19.28 -11.71
CA ASP A 67 -11.08 19.21 -13.04
C ASP A 67 -10.59 17.78 -13.39
N GLU A 68 -9.96 17.64 -14.55
CA GLU A 68 -9.47 16.35 -15.07
C GLU A 68 -8.20 15.83 -14.38
N ARG A 69 -7.58 16.60 -13.45
CA ARG A 69 -6.30 16.29 -12.82
C ARG A 69 -6.43 15.89 -11.35
N HIS A 70 -7.53 16.28 -10.67
CA HIS A 70 -7.77 16.00 -9.28
C HIS A 70 -8.75 14.83 -9.11
N GLY A 71 -8.26 13.75 -8.56
CA GLY A 71 -9.08 12.59 -8.17
C GLY A 71 -9.21 12.50 -6.65
N VAL A 72 -10.06 11.62 -6.20
CA VAL A 72 -10.26 11.38 -4.77
C VAL A 72 -9.19 10.42 -4.26
N ALA A 73 -8.44 10.80 -3.23
CA ALA A 73 -7.48 9.96 -2.54
C ALA A 73 -8.11 9.16 -1.40
N ASP A 74 -9.00 9.79 -0.63
CA ASP A 74 -9.72 9.15 0.48
C ASP A 74 -11.05 9.86 0.74
N MET A 75 -11.96 9.17 1.43
CA MET A 75 -13.27 9.67 1.84
C MET A 75 -13.67 9.07 3.19
N ASP A 76 -14.46 9.82 3.96
CA ASP A 76 -15.12 9.32 5.15
C ASP A 76 -16.45 10.04 5.39
N ILE A 77 -17.28 9.44 6.24
CA ILE A 77 -18.61 9.94 6.57
C ILE A 77 -18.80 9.96 8.09
N ASN A 78 -19.46 10.98 8.59
CA ASN A 78 -19.81 11.03 10.01
C ASN A 78 -20.88 9.96 10.33
N PRO A 79 -20.60 9.00 11.21
CA PRO A 79 -21.50 7.87 11.47
C PRO A 79 -22.81 8.28 12.17
N GLU A 80 -22.80 9.37 12.92
CA GLU A 80 -23.99 9.88 13.62
C GLU A 80 -24.78 10.87 12.79
N ASN A 81 -24.10 11.68 11.96
CA ASN A 81 -24.73 12.60 11.03
C ASN A 81 -24.20 12.38 9.60
N PRO A 82 -24.79 11.45 8.83
CA PRO A 82 -24.35 11.13 7.48
C PRO A 82 -24.50 12.27 6.44
N ASN A 83 -25.09 13.40 6.84
CA ASN A 83 -25.05 14.61 6.01
C ASN A 83 -23.64 15.22 5.94
N ILE A 84 -22.78 14.91 6.94
CA ILE A 84 -21.39 15.36 6.96
C ILE A 84 -20.54 14.29 6.27
N VAL A 85 -20.04 14.63 5.09
CA VAL A 85 -19.18 13.76 4.27
C VAL A 85 -17.89 14.50 3.93
N PHE A 86 -16.77 13.78 3.93
CA PHE A 86 -15.46 14.29 3.60
C PHE A 86 -14.92 13.59 2.36
N ALA A 87 -14.24 14.36 1.51
CA ALA A 87 -13.48 13.86 0.36
C ALA A 87 -12.14 14.61 0.25
N ALA A 88 -11.06 13.86 0.19
CA ALA A 88 -9.71 14.39 -0.03
C ALA A 88 -9.37 14.33 -1.52
N LEU A 89 -9.25 15.49 -2.17
CA LEU A 89 -8.88 15.58 -3.56
C LEU A 89 -7.36 15.72 -3.71
N TRP A 90 -6.82 14.98 -4.64
CA TRP A 90 -5.39 14.86 -4.87
C TRP A 90 -5.07 14.98 -6.36
N ARG A 91 -4.11 15.86 -6.69
CA ARG A 91 -3.51 15.89 -8.02
C ARG A 91 -2.51 14.75 -8.13
N PHE A 92 -2.82 13.78 -8.98
CA PHE A 92 -2.00 12.60 -9.18
C PHE A 92 -1.79 12.34 -10.68
N GLU A 93 -0.53 12.31 -11.09
CA GLU A 93 -0.15 11.96 -12.45
C GLU A 93 1.21 11.27 -12.46
N ARG A 94 1.27 10.10 -13.07
CA ARG A 94 2.50 9.32 -13.23
C ARG A 94 2.90 9.25 -14.69
N LYS A 95 4.15 9.58 -14.97
CA LYS A 95 4.78 9.45 -16.29
C LYS A 95 6.10 8.67 -16.15
N PRO A 96 6.65 8.10 -17.25
CA PRO A 96 7.94 7.39 -17.17
C PRO A 96 9.08 8.21 -16.59
N TRP A 97 9.03 9.52 -16.73
CA TRP A 97 10.11 10.45 -16.33
C TRP A 97 9.75 11.38 -15.18
N THR A 98 8.51 11.38 -14.70
CA THR A 98 8.09 12.26 -13.61
C THR A 98 6.88 11.71 -12.88
N PHE A 99 6.73 12.20 -11.67
CA PHE A 99 5.62 11.91 -10.79
C PHE A 99 5.11 13.22 -10.19
N ILE A 100 3.81 13.48 -10.31
CA ILE A 100 3.17 14.66 -9.73
C ILE A 100 2.30 14.18 -8.56
N SER A 101 2.60 14.67 -7.36
CA SER A 101 1.85 14.43 -6.13
C SER A 101 1.47 15.74 -5.48
N GLY A 102 0.25 16.19 -5.73
CA GLY A 102 -0.33 17.35 -5.08
C GLY A 102 -0.08 18.70 -5.75
N ASP A 103 -0.85 19.66 -5.30
CA ASP A 103 -0.76 21.11 -5.59
C ASP A 103 -1.66 21.91 -4.61
N GLU A 104 -1.86 23.18 -4.89
CA GLU A 104 -2.72 24.06 -4.08
C GLU A 104 -4.22 23.90 -4.35
N GLN A 105 -4.62 23.24 -5.44
CA GLN A 105 -6.04 23.03 -5.78
C GLN A 105 -6.57 21.75 -5.12
N GLY A 106 -5.71 20.78 -4.85
CA GLY A 106 -6.03 19.62 -4.00
C GLY A 106 -6.41 20.03 -2.58
N GLY A 107 -6.83 19.07 -1.77
CA GLY A 107 -7.15 19.28 -0.37
C GLY A 107 -8.43 18.62 0.10
N LEU A 108 -8.83 18.95 1.31
CA LEU A 108 -10.04 18.42 1.94
C LEU A 108 -11.29 19.19 1.52
N TYR A 109 -12.31 18.47 1.11
CA TYR A 109 -13.65 18.97 0.84
C TYR A 109 -14.63 18.37 1.83
N ARG A 110 -15.56 19.19 2.31
CA ARG A 110 -16.61 18.84 3.27
C ARG A 110 -17.99 19.15 2.71
N SER A 111 -18.92 18.23 2.84
CA SER A 111 -20.34 18.42 2.62
C SER A 111 -21.08 18.39 3.97
N ILE A 112 -22.20 19.09 4.06
CA ILE A 112 -23.11 19.08 5.21
C ILE A 112 -24.55 18.71 4.83
N ASP A 113 -24.76 18.33 3.58
CA ASP A 113 -26.06 18.00 2.98
C ASP A 113 -26.08 16.64 2.28
N GLY A 114 -25.27 15.70 2.77
CA GLY A 114 -25.22 14.35 2.22
C GLY A 114 -24.49 14.27 0.87
N GLY A 115 -23.52 15.15 0.65
CA GLY A 115 -22.69 15.12 -0.57
C GLY A 115 -23.29 15.82 -1.77
N LEU A 116 -24.36 16.61 -1.60
CA LEU A 116 -24.96 17.36 -2.71
C LEU A 116 -24.16 18.62 -3.03
N ASN A 117 -23.68 19.33 -2.01
CA ASN A 117 -22.81 20.50 -2.13
C ASN A 117 -21.53 20.30 -1.32
N TRP A 118 -20.41 20.86 -1.82
CA TRP A 118 -19.08 20.67 -1.24
C TRP A 118 -18.35 22.00 -1.10
N LEU A 119 -17.72 22.19 0.06
CA LEU A 119 -16.84 23.32 0.33
C LEU A 119 -15.45 22.84 0.65
N LYS A 120 -14.43 23.48 0.09
CA LYS A 120 -13.04 23.23 0.42
C LYS A 120 -12.74 23.74 1.83
N VAL A 121 -12.18 22.88 2.67
CA VAL A 121 -11.74 23.24 4.03
C VAL A 121 -10.33 23.78 3.96
N THR A 122 -10.15 25.05 4.35
CA THR A 122 -8.84 25.73 4.36
C THR A 122 -8.39 26.13 5.77
N ALA A 123 -9.31 26.17 6.72
CA ALA A 123 -9.04 26.63 8.08
C ALA A 123 -8.12 25.66 8.83
N GLY A 124 -6.86 26.04 9.02
CA GLY A 124 -5.85 25.29 9.74
C GLY A 124 -5.18 24.14 8.96
N LEU A 125 -5.52 23.95 7.68
CA LEU A 125 -4.87 23.02 6.78
C LEU A 125 -3.84 23.73 5.88
N PRO A 126 -2.78 23.05 5.44
CA PRO A 126 -1.79 23.64 4.52
C PRO A 126 -2.38 23.88 3.13
N LYS A 127 -1.86 24.90 2.44
CA LYS A 127 -2.31 25.22 1.08
C LYS A 127 -1.81 24.22 0.04
N LEU A 128 -0.54 23.84 0.14
CA LEU A 128 0.10 22.86 -0.75
C LEU A 128 0.06 21.50 -0.10
N VAL A 129 -0.66 20.58 -0.69
CA VAL A 129 -0.84 19.23 -0.16
C VAL A 129 -0.67 18.17 -1.25
N GLY A 130 -0.03 17.08 -0.88
CA GLY A 130 -0.01 15.86 -1.67
C GLY A 130 -1.20 14.94 -1.34
N ARG A 131 -0.96 13.64 -1.33
CA ARG A 131 -1.97 12.64 -0.94
C ARG A 131 -2.44 12.90 0.49
N MET A 132 -3.73 12.74 0.71
CA MET A 132 -4.37 13.02 1.98
C MET A 132 -5.31 11.87 2.35
N ALA A 133 -5.31 11.48 3.62
CA ALA A 133 -6.30 10.59 4.22
C ALA A 133 -7.15 11.36 5.23
N VAL A 134 -8.42 11.02 5.35
CA VAL A 134 -9.36 11.61 6.29
C VAL A 134 -10.10 10.53 7.05
N LYS A 135 -10.21 10.68 8.39
CA LYS A 135 -11.01 9.77 9.22
C LYS A 135 -11.79 10.52 10.27
N VAL A 136 -13.07 10.22 10.35
CA VAL A 136 -13.97 10.64 11.42
C VAL A 136 -13.89 9.62 12.56
N SER A 137 -13.71 10.07 13.78
CA SER A 137 -13.75 9.17 14.93
C SER A 137 -15.17 8.63 15.15
N HIS A 138 -15.30 7.32 15.36
CA HIS A 138 -16.59 6.71 15.67
C HIS A 138 -16.96 6.90 17.14
N SER A 139 -15.99 6.98 18.06
CA SER A 139 -16.24 7.22 19.49
C SER A 139 -16.65 8.66 19.78
N ASN A 140 -16.22 9.60 18.94
CA ASN A 140 -16.56 11.01 19.04
C ASN A 140 -16.55 11.65 17.64
N PRO A 141 -17.69 11.68 16.93
CA PRO A 141 -17.73 12.15 15.54
C PRO A 141 -17.47 13.65 15.33
N SER A 142 -17.32 14.44 16.40
CA SER A 142 -16.80 15.80 16.31
C SER A 142 -15.29 15.81 16.02
N VAL A 143 -14.60 14.73 16.33
CA VAL A 143 -13.15 14.57 16.08
C VAL A 143 -12.94 14.02 14.68
N VAL A 144 -12.17 14.77 13.88
CA VAL A 144 -11.77 14.38 12.53
C VAL A 144 -10.26 14.52 12.41
N TYR A 145 -9.62 13.49 11.88
CA TYR A 145 -8.20 13.51 11.58
C TYR A 145 -7.95 13.60 10.09
N VAL A 146 -6.92 14.35 9.73
CA VAL A 146 -6.38 14.45 8.37
C VAL A 146 -4.89 14.19 8.43
N MET A 147 -4.44 13.19 7.69
CA MET A 147 -3.02 12.92 7.46
C MET A 147 -2.68 13.29 6.02
N THR A 148 -1.59 14.03 5.80
CA THR A 148 -1.25 14.53 4.48
C THR A 148 0.25 14.63 4.24
N GLU A 149 0.64 14.41 2.99
CA GLU A 149 1.95 14.75 2.47
C GLU A 149 2.05 16.27 2.33
N ALA A 150 2.66 16.92 3.32
CA ALA A 150 2.85 18.37 3.33
C ALA A 150 4.12 18.77 4.09
N LYS A 151 4.75 19.87 3.67
CA LYS A 151 6.01 20.36 4.25
C LYS A 151 5.85 20.81 5.71
N ASP A 152 4.71 21.42 6.04
CA ASP A 152 4.53 22.12 7.32
C ASP A 152 3.88 21.26 8.41
N GLY A 153 3.61 20.01 8.14
CA GLY A 153 3.00 19.08 9.10
C GLY A 153 2.38 17.89 8.40
N THR A 154 2.21 16.83 9.15
CA THR A 154 1.78 15.53 8.60
C THR A 154 0.44 15.08 9.13
N LEU A 155 0.06 15.48 10.35
CA LEU A 155 -1.23 15.13 10.95
C LEU A 155 -1.92 16.35 11.54
N TYR A 156 -3.19 16.48 11.21
CA TYR A 156 -4.10 17.53 11.67
C TYR A 156 -5.32 16.92 12.33
N ARG A 157 -5.86 17.61 13.35
CA ARG A 157 -7.07 17.22 14.07
C ARG A 157 -8.07 18.38 14.12
N SER A 158 -9.29 18.06 13.89
CA SER A 158 -10.46 18.90 14.17
C SER A 158 -11.19 18.35 15.40
N ASP A 159 -11.75 19.23 16.20
CA ASP A 159 -12.64 18.90 17.32
C ASP A 159 -14.06 19.51 17.11
N ASP A 160 -14.35 20.04 15.90
CA ASP A 160 -15.58 20.74 15.50
C ASP A 160 -16.24 20.16 14.24
N SER A 161 -16.15 18.84 14.08
CA SER A 161 -16.70 18.11 12.91
C SER A 161 -16.11 18.55 11.57
N GLY A 162 -14.82 18.91 11.55
CA GLY A 162 -14.08 19.24 10.34
C GLY A 162 -14.31 20.64 9.81
N VAL A 163 -14.75 21.59 10.65
CA VAL A 163 -14.86 23.02 10.28
C VAL A 163 -13.48 23.67 10.32
N THR A 164 -12.74 23.45 11.41
CA THR A 164 -11.37 23.95 11.58
C THR A 164 -10.43 22.82 12.00
N PHE A 165 -9.17 22.95 11.63
CA PHE A 165 -8.13 21.98 11.96
C PHE A 165 -6.96 22.65 12.67
N ARG A 166 -6.31 21.91 13.55
CA ARG A 166 -5.03 22.27 14.15
C ARG A 166 -4.01 21.18 13.87
N ARG A 167 -2.78 21.56 13.60
CA ARG A 167 -1.68 20.62 13.45
C ARG A 167 -1.38 19.94 14.78
N VAL A 168 -1.31 18.61 14.79
CA VAL A 168 -0.99 17.81 15.99
C VAL A 168 0.37 17.13 15.85
N SER A 169 0.85 16.85 14.64
CA SER A 169 2.17 16.27 14.42
C SER A 169 2.90 16.85 13.21
N LYS A 170 4.23 16.81 13.25
CA LYS A 170 5.18 17.07 12.16
C LYS A 170 6.00 15.83 11.81
N GLU A 171 5.68 14.70 12.41
CA GLU A 171 6.46 13.48 12.24
C GLU A 171 6.38 12.99 10.79
N VAL A 172 7.48 13.14 10.06
CA VAL A 172 7.50 12.82 8.61
C VAL A 172 7.48 11.32 8.34
N GLU A 173 7.93 10.51 9.28
CA GLU A 173 7.97 9.06 9.10
C GLU A 173 6.59 8.42 9.02
N ILE A 174 5.56 9.04 9.62
CA ILE A 174 4.18 8.54 9.54
C ILE A 174 3.57 8.71 8.15
N VAL A 175 4.15 9.55 7.29
CA VAL A 175 3.76 9.76 5.89
C VAL A 175 4.90 9.43 4.92
N SER A 176 5.85 8.57 5.33
CA SER A 176 6.94 8.17 4.44
C SER A 176 6.38 7.58 3.13
N ARG A 177 6.88 8.05 1.99
CA ARG A 177 6.32 7.81 0.65
C ARG A 177 4.84 8.20 0.57
N GLY A 178 4.49 9.42 1.00
CA GLY A 178 3.12 9.89 1.15
C GLY A 178 2.23 9.68 -0.07
N PHE A 179 2.78 9.85 -1.26
CA PHE A 179 2.11 9.58 -2.53
C PHE A 179 1.67 8.10 -2.69
N TYR A 180 2.30 7.17 -1.97
CA TYR A 180 2.06 5.74 -2.11
C TYR A 180 1.22 5.17 -0.97
N TYR A 181 1.53 5.51 0.29
CA TYR A 181 0.89 4.88 1.44
C TYR A 181 -0.18 5.70 2.13
N THR A 182 -0.04 6.91 2.41
CA THR A 182 -0.89 7.78 3.26
C THR A 182 -2.29 7.22 3.58
N ASP A 183 -2.42 6.51 4.68
CA ASP A 183 -3.71 6.06 5.23
C ASP A 183 -3.67 6.11 6.76
N LEU A 184 -4.80 6.30 7.41
CA LEU A 184 -4.91 6.31 8.86
C LEU A 184 -6.16 5.59 9.35
N ARG A 185 -6.10 5.11 10.59
CA ARG A 185 -7.27 4.57 11.30
C ARG A 185 -7.34 5.18 12.68
N VAL A 186 -8.56 5.45 13.13
CA VAL A 186 -8.86 5.84 14.50
C VAL A 186 -9.54 4.65 15.17
N ASP A 187 -9.17 4.33 16.40
CA ASP A 187 -9.80 3.26 17.16
C ASP A 187 -11.29 3.59 17.31
N PRO A 188 -12.20 2.67 16.96
CA PRO A 188 -13.64 2.93 17.02
C PRO A 188 -14.16 3.27 18.42
N GLN A 189 -13.42 2.95 19.47
CA GLN A 189 -13.79 3.16 20.87
C GLN A 189 -12.97 4.24 21.58
N ASP A 190 -11.91 4.79 20.92
CA ASP A 190 -11.01 5.79 21.51
C ASP A 190 -10.49 6.75 20.44
N GLU A 191 -11.03 7.98 20.43
CA GLU A 191 -10.66 9.03 19.48
C GLU A 191 -9.20 9.49 19.60
N ASN A 192 -8.50 9.16 20.68
CA ASN A 192 -7.09 9.53 20.87
C ASN A 192 -6.13 8.43 20.42
N ARG A 193 -6.65 7.24 20.11
CA ARG A 193 -5.86 6.13 19.62
C ARG A 193 -5.86 6.11 18.09
N VAL A 194 -4.75 6.51 17.50
CA VAL A 194 -4.60 6.73 16.05
C VAL A 194 -3.48 5.86 15.50
N TYR A 195 -3.78 5.18 14.41
CA TYR A 195 -2.81 4.36 13.66
C TYR A 195 -2.49 5.04 12.34
N ALA A 196 -1.21 5.35 12.11
CA ALA A 196 -0.73 5.79 10.80
C ALA A 196 -0.19 4.59 10.02
N VAL A 197 -0.71 4.42 8.81
CA VAL A 197 -0.44 3.30 7.91
C VAL A 197 0.39 3.84 6.75
N SER A 198 1.66 3.45 6.73
CA SER A 198 2.65 3.92 5.74
C SER A 198 3.65 2.80 5.42
N SER A 199 4.89 3.10 5.04
CA SER A 199 5.94 2.07 4.93
C SER A 199 6.20 1.32 6.25
N ARG A 200 5.76 1.91 7.34
CA ARG A 200 5.72 1.31 8.69
C ARG A 200 4.33 1.52 9.30
N LEU A 201 4.03 0.73 10.33
CA LEU A 201 2.81 0.92 11.11
C LEU A 201 3.15 1.64 12.41
N TRP A 202 2.47 2.75 12.67
CA TRP A 202 2.68 3.64 13.79
C TRP A 202 1.44 3.76 14.65
N LEU A 203 1.60 3.90 15.94
CA LEU A 203 0.53 4.09 16.93
C LEU A 203 0.77 5.35 17.76
N SER A 204 -0.24 6.17 17.83
CA SER A 204 -0.42 7.23 18.83
C SER A 204 -1.53 6.84 19.81
N ILE A 205 -1.37 7.20 21.08
CA ILE A 205 -2.41 7.05 22.12
C ILE A 205 -2.71 8.40 22.81
N ASP A 206 -2.26 9.50 22.23
CA ASP A 206 -2.37 10.86 22.77
C ASP A 206 -2.98 11.85 21.75
N GLY A 207 -3.81 11.33 20.85
CA GLY A 207 -4.51 12.14 19.84
C GLY A 207 -3.58 12.60 18.72
N GLY A 208 -2.57 11.81 18.37
CA GLY A 208 -1.66 12.08 17.25
C GLY A 208 -0.48 12.99 17.58
N LYS A 209 -0.22 13.28 18.84
CA LYS A 209 0.90 14.15 19.24
C LYS A 209 2.25 13.43 19.16
N THR A 210 2.28 12.17 19.60
CA THR A 210 3.47 11.31 19.54
C THR A 210 3.14 9.98 18.90
N PHE A 211 4.12 9.38 18.22
CA PHE A 211 3.96 8.10 17.54
C PHE A 211 5.05 7.10 17.96
N LYS A 212 4.64 5.85 18.11
CA LYS A 212 5.53 4.71 18.35
C LYS A 212 5.36 3.70 17.19
N ARG A 213 6.49 3.25 16.65
CA ARG A 213 6.49 2.18 15.66
C ARG A 213 6.03 0.85 16.31
N ILE A 214 5.05 0.19 15.70
CA ILE A 214 4.48 -1.09 16.15
C ILE A 214 4.65 -2.23 15.13
N SER A 215 5.42 -1.99 14.06
CA SER A 215 5.67 -2.91 12.95
C SER A 215 6.97 -3.72 13.10
N LYS A 216 7.25 -4.29 14.29
CA LYS A 216 8.55 -4.92 14.55
C LYS A 216 8.65 -6.37 14.05
N GLN A 217 7.53 -7.07 13.86
CA GLN A 217 7.47 -8.53 13.61
C GLN A 217 6.82 -8.87 12.28
N THR A 218 6.53 -7.88 11.45
CA THR A 218 5.82 -8.06 10.18
C THR A 218 6.59 -7.38 9.06
N HIS A 219 6.27 -7.73 7.82
CA HIS A 219 6.84 -7.09 6.63
C HIS A 219 6.57 -5.58 6.65
N VAL A 220 7.27 -4.86 5.79
CA VAL A 220 7.07 -3.41 5.58
C VAL A 220 5.93 -3.16 4.59
N ASP A 221 5.67 -1.87 4.33
CA ASP A 221 4.80 -1.41 3.26
C ASP A 221 3.34 -1.82 3.49
N TYR A 222 2.72 -1.08 4.44
CA TYR A 222 1.36 -1.35 4.91
C TYR A 222 0.34 -0.65 4.02
N HIS A 223 -0.66 -1.40 3.56
CA HIS A 223 -1.72 -0.93 2.67
C HIS A 223 -3.11 -0.97 3.29
N ALA A 224 -3.30 -1.78 4.33
CA ALA A 224 -4.59 -1.94 4.96
C ALA A 224 -4.47 -2.14 6.47
N LEU A 225 -5.40 -1.55 7.20
CA LEU A 225 -5.62 -1.81 8.63
C LEU A 225 -7.13 -1.79 8.89
N TRP A 226 -7.61 -2.82 9.56
CA TRP A 226 -8.99 -2.89 10.04
C TRP A 226 -9.01 -3.22 11.53
N ILE A 227 -9.81 -2.47 12.29
CA ILE A 227 -9.99 -2.64 13.73
C ILE A 227 -11.42 -3.11 13.95
N ASP A 228 -11.62 -4.19 14.68
CA ASP A 228 -12.95 -4.68 15.00
C ASP A 228 -13.68 -3.66 15.90
N PRO A 229 -14.81 -3.09 15.43
CA PRO A 229 -15.53 -2.08 16.23
C PRO A 229 -16.16 -2.62 17.51
N ARG A 230 -16.33 -3.94 17.64
CA ARG A 230 -16.90 -4.61 18.83
C ARG A 230 -15.81 -5.00 19.83
N ASP A 231 -14.60 -5.28 19.34
CA ASP A 231 -13.45 -5.66 20.15
C ASP A 231 -12.19 -5.07 19.53
N THR A 232 -11.78 -3.89 19.97
CA THR A 232 -10.63 -3.17 19.44
C THR A 232 -9.28 -3.78 19.79
N SER A 233 -9.26 -4.89 20.55
CA SER A 233 -8.07 -5.72 20.71
C SER A 233 -7.74 -6.50 19.43
N ARG A 234 -8.78 -6.80 18.62
CA ARG A 234 -8.64 -7.52 17.36
C ARG A 234 -8.41 -6.58 16.20
N ILE A 235 -7.22 -6.65 15.61
CA ILE A 235 -6.79 -5.79 14.51
C ILE A 235 -6.22 -6.66 13.39
N TRP A 236 -6.66 -6.41 12.16
CA TRP A 236 -6.09 -7.01 10.96
C TRP A 236 -5.27 -6.00 10.19
N GLN A 237 -4.16 -6.43 9.67
CA GLN A 237 -3.31 -5.62 8.80
C GLN A 237 -2.91 -6.38 7.53
N GLY A 238 -2.81 -5.63 6.42
CA GLY A 238 -2.27 -6.12 5.14
C GLY A 238 -1.05 -5.31 4.75
N GLN A 239 -0.01 -6.01 4.31
CA GLN A 239 1.28 -5.46 3.89
C GLN A 239 1.85 -6.31 2.74
N ASP A 240 2.96 -5.88 2.12
CA ASP A 240 3.50 -6.52 0.92
C ASP A 240 4.00 -7.97 1.15
N GLY A 241 4.20 -8.38 2.39
CA GLY A 241 4.48 -9.78 2.74
C GLY A 241 3.24 -10.62 3.04
N GLY A 242 2.02 -10.04 3.11
CA GLY A 242 0.79 -10.78 3.37
C GLY A 242 -0.13 -10.15 4.41
N ILE A 243 -0.75 -10.97 5.24
CA ILE A 243 -1.74 -10.55 6.25
C ILE A 243 -1.30 -11.01 7.64
N ALA A 244 -1.53 -10.17 8.64
CA ALA A 244 -1.39 -10.56 10.03
C ALA A 244 -2.57 -10.06 10.87
N VAL A 245 -2.80 -10.73 12.00
CA VAL A 245 -3.83 -10.38 12.98
C VAL A 245 -3.20 -10.19 14.35
N SER A 246 -3.73 -9.23 15.09
CA SER A 246 -3.42 -9.02 16.50
C SER A 246 -4.69 -9.22 17.32
N TYR A 247 -4.56 -9.75 18.54
CA TYR A 247 -5.63 -9.90 19.53
C TYR A 247 -5.34 -9.12 20.83
N ASP A 248 -4.30 -8.26 20.80
CA ASP A 248 -3.80 -7.52 21.96
C ASP A 248 -3.53 -6.04 21.68
N ARG A 249 -4.33 -5.44 20.78
CA ARG A 249 -4.20 -4.02 20.35
C ARG A 249 -2.86 -3.71 19.70
N ALA A 250 -2.40 -4.60 18.79
CA ALA A 250 -1.17 -4.47 18.03
C ALA A 250 0.14 -4.54 18.86
N ARG A 251 0.12 -5.22 20.02
CA ARG A 251 1.35 -5.50 20.79
C ARG A 251 2.13 -6.66 20.16
N THR A 252 1.39 -7.71 19.75
CA THR A 252 1.91 -8.87 19.03
C THR A 252 1.08 -9.12 17.78
N TRP A 253 1.67 -9.84 16.81
CA TRP A 253 1.07 -10.16 15.53
C TRP A 253 1.23 -11.62 15.19
N ASP A 254 0.11 -12.28 14.83
CA ASP A 254 0.08 -13.60 14.26
C ASP A 254 0.05 -13.48 12.73
N TYR A 255 1.11 -13.93 12.08
CA TYR A 255 1.22 -13.92 10.63
C TYR A 255 0.41 -15.06 10.02
N ILE A 256 -0.46 -14.75 9.05
CA ILE A 256 -1.30 -15.72 8.36
C ILE A 256 -0.54 -16.25 7.15
N ASN A 257 0.14 -17.37 7.31
CA ASN A 257 1.01 -17.98 6.30
C ASN A 257 0.36 -19.18 5.58
N ASN A 258 -0.90 -19.03 5.16
CA ASN A 258 -1.63 -20.11 4.46
C ASN A 258 -2.20 -19.67 3.10
N PHE A 259 -1.73 -18.55 2.58
CA PHE A 259 -2.09 -18.09 1.22
C PHE A 259 -1.14 -18.70 0.19
N THR A 260 -1.70 -19.25 -0.88
CA THR A 260 -0.95 -19.81 -2.01
C THR A 260 -0.78 -18.79 -3.14
N VAL A 261 -0.48 -17.53 -2.78
CA VAL A 261 -0.31 -16.43 -3.75
C VAL A 261 1.06 -15.80 -3.56
N ALA A 262 1.76 -15.62 -4.69
CA ALA A 262 3.03 -14.91 -4.77
C ALA A 262 3.15 -14.25 -6.14
N GLN A 263 3.88 -13.16 -6.23
CA GLN A 263 4.12 -12.47 -7.50
C GLN A 263 5.58 -12.65 -7.92
N PHE A 264 5.82 -13.60 -8.81
CA PHE A 264 7.12 -13.77 -9.43
C PHE A 264 7.32 -12.75 -10.55
N TYR A 265 8.49 -12.10 -10.56
CA TYR A 265 8.95 -11.30 -11.69
C TYR A 265 9.57 -12.19 -12.79
N GLN A 266 10.37 -13.16 -12.37
CA GLN A 266 11.02 -14.11 -13.25
C GLN A 266 10.98 -15.50 -12.60
N ILE A 267 10.93 -16.55 -13.43
CA ILE A 267 10.97 -17.93 -12.98
C ILE A 267 12.13 -18.66 -13.65
N TYR A 268 12.62 -19.69 -12.99
CA TYR A 268 13.76 -20.50 -13.40
C TYR A 268 13.52 -21.96 -13.04
N ALA A 269 14.08 -22.88 -13.85
CA ALA A 269 14.18 -24.29 -13.53
C ALA A 269 15.63 -24.75 -13.72
N ASP A 270 16.17 -25.50 -12.74
CA ASP A 270 17.51 -26.06 -12.83
C ASP A 270 17.51 -27.48 -13.46
N ASN A 271 18.69 -28.08 -13.60
CA ASN A 271 18.88 -29.36 -14.25
C ASN A 271 19.13 -30.53 -13.26
N ARG A 272 18.73 -30.38 -11.99
CA ARG A 272 18.90 -31.47 -10.99
C ARG A 272 18.13 -32.71 -11.36
N GLU A 273 18.73 -33.87 -11.07
CA GLU A 273 18.09 -35.16 -11.21
C GLU A 273 17.92 -35.84 -9.83
N PRO A 274 16.89 -36.62 -9.59
CA PRO A 274 15.75 -36.94 -10.47
C PRO A 274 14.65 -35.87 -10.50
N PHE A 275 14.70 -34.85 -9.62
CA PHE A 275 13.73 -33.76 -9.54
C PHE A 275 14.48 -32.42 -9.65
N TYR A 276 14.17 -31.69 -10.69
CA TYR A 276 14.67 -30.32 -10.84
C TYR A 276 14.06 -29.41 -9.79
N TYR A 277 14.75 -28.31 -9.49
CA TYR A 277 14.20 -27.25 -8.64
C TYR A 277 13.67 -26.12 -9.53
N VAL A 278 12.64 -25.47 -9.02
CA VAL A 278 12.11 -24.24 -9.58
C VAL A 278 12.42 -23.09 -8.63
N GLY A 279 12.58 -21.89 -9.19
CA GLY A 279 12.85 -20.72 -8.38
C GLY A 279 12.56 -19.45 -9.14
N GLY A 280 12.73 -18.34 -8.46
CA GLY A 280 12.58 -17.03 -9.05
C GLY A 280 12.56 -15.92 -8.02
N GLY A 281 12.64 -14.70 -8.52
CA GLY A 281 12.54 -13.49 -7.73
C GLY A 281 11.10 -13.02 -7.63
N LEU A 282 10.72 -12.63 -6.42
CA LEU A 282 9.40 -12.13 -6.08
C LEU A 282 9.45 -10.65 -5.79
N GLN A 283 8.39 -9.94 -6.15
CA GLN A 283 8.22 -8.57 -5.71
C GLN A 283 8.18 -8.52 -4.18
N ASP A 284 9.04 -7.67 -3.60
CA ASP A 284 9.17 -7.36 -2.16
C ASP A 284 9.53 -8.55 -1.25
N ASN A 285 9.56 -9.78 -1.76
CA ASN A 285 9.66 -11.00 -0.97
C ASN A 285 10.88 -11.87 -1.30
N GLY A 286 11.92 -11.30 -1.90
CA GLY A 286 13.20 -11.96 -2.13
C GLY A 286 13.21 -12.94 -3.30
N THR A 287 14.27 -13.75 -3.34
CA THR A 287 14.45 -14.81 -4.34
C THR A 287 14.39 -16.17 -3.65
N TRP A 288 13.63 -17.09 -4.21
CA TRP A 288 13.37 -18.40 -3.61
C TRP A 288 13.62 -19.53 -4.59
N SER A 289 13.95 -20.70 -4.05
CA SER A 289 14.09 -21.95 -4.81
C SER A 289 13.52 -23.13 -4.02
N GLY A 290 12.84 -24.04 -4.69
CA GLY A 290 12.26 -25.23 -4.11
C GLY A 290 12.12 -26.37 -5.13
N PRO A 291 11.89 -27.62 -4.69
CA PRO A 291 11.82 -28.78 -5.57
C PRO A 291 10.55 -28.75 -6.43
N SER A 292 10.61 -29.28 -7.66
CA SER A 292 9.43 -29.49 -8.50
C SER A 292 8.57 -30.66 -8.02
N ARG A 293 9.18 -31.61 -7.29
CA ARG A 293 8.56 -32.78 -6.67
C ARG A 293 9.32 -33.18 -5.42
N ASN A 294 8.66 -33.86 -4.50
CA ASN A 294 9.28 -34.58 -3.40
C ASN A 294 8.61 -35.96 -3.24
N ARG A 295 9.10 -36.79 -2.34
CA ARG A 295 8.55 -38.11 -2.04
C ARG A 295 7.74 -38.13 -0.75
N GLU A 296 7.52 -36.97 -0.14
CA GLU A 296 6.77 -36.85 1.10
C GLU A 296 5.26 -37.07 0.87
N PRO A 297 4.55 -37.73 1.78
CA PRO A 297 3.11 -38.00 1.64
C PRO A 297 2.25 -36.75 1.54
N PHE A 298 2.71 -35.65 2.11
CA PHE A 298 1.99 -34.37 2.14
C PHE A 298 2.35 -33.45 0.94
N GLY A 299 3.22 -33.90 0.03
CA GLY A 299 3.70 -33.11 -1.10
C GLY A 299 4.69 -32.03 -0.69
N ILE A 300 4.85 -31.01 -1.54
CA ILE A 300 5.77 -29.89 -1.31
C ILE A 300 5.17 -28.95 -0.26
N MET A 301 5.94 -28.67 0.78
CA MET A 301 5.58 -27.80 1.90
C MET A 301 6.40 -26.50 1.88
N ASN A 302 6.04 -25.55 2.73
CA ASN A 302 6.77 -24.28 2.85
C ASN A 302 8.25 -24.49 3.22
N ASP A 303 8.56 -25.48 4.04
CA ASP A 303 9.91 -25.80 4.48
C ASP A 303 10.82 -26.38 3.37
N ASP A 304 10.22 -26.83 2.26
CA ASP A 304 10.96 -27.26 1.06
C ASP A 304 11.51 -26.07 0.27
N TRP A 305 10.97 -24.88 0.50
CA TRP A 305 11.40 -23.66 -0.16
C TRP A 305 12.50 -22.96 0.63
N ARG A 306 13.55 -22.56 -0.07
CA ARG A 306 14.72 -21.89 0.51
C ARG A 306 14.87 -20.48 -0.06
N MET A 307 14.97 -19.49 0.83
CA MET A 307 15.30 -18.12 0.43
C MET A 307 16.78 -18.04 0.03
N ILE A 308 17.04 -17.55 -1.17
CA ILE A 308 18.37 -17.39 -1.76
C ILE A 308 18.94 -16.02 -1.42
N SER A 309 18.14 -14.96 -1.61
CA SER A 309 18.51 -13.57 -1.30
C SER A 309 17.26 -12.75 -0.96
N PHE A 310 17.48 -11.58 -0.41
CA PHE A 310 16.41 -10.63 -0.03
C PHE A 310 16.34 -9.46 -1.03
N GLY A 311 15.22 -8.70 -1.01
CA GLY A 311 14.93 -7.53 -1.85
C GLY A 311 13.78 -7.82 -2.81
N ASP A 312 13.54 -6.91 -3.76
CA ASP A 312 12.78 -7.25 -4.97
C ASP A 312 13.62 -8.20 -5.80
N GLY A 313 13.32 -9.48 -5.75
CA GLY A 313 14.07 -10.48 -6.50
C GLY A 313 13.62 -10.52 -7.96
N PHE A 314 14.56 -10.67 -8.89
CA PHE A 314 14.26 -10.78 -10.30
C PHE A 314 14.90 -12.03 -10.91
N HIS A 315 16.06 -11.90 -11.50
CA HIS A 315 16.73 -13.01 -12.16
C HIS A 315 17.48 -13.90 -11.16
N ILE A 316 17.46 -15.19 -11.46
CA ILE A 316 18.20 -16.20 -10.73
C ILE A 316 18.92 -17.09 -11.76
N VAL A 317 20.17 -17.40 -11.49
CA VAL A 317 20.98 -18.37 -12.24
C VAL A 317 21.53 -19.36 -11.26
N VAL A 318 21.39 -20.65 -11.56
CA VAL A 318 22.01 -21.73 -10.81
C VAL A 318 23.24 -22.20 -11.55
N ASN A 319 24.36 -22.39 -10.84
CA ASN A 319 25.55 -22.93 -11.45
C ASN A 319 25.27 -24.37 -11.96
N PRO A 320 25.51 -24.67 -13.25
CA PRO A 320 25.20 -26.00 -13.82
C PRO A 320 26.02 -27.14 -13.23
N ASP A 321 27.23 -26.86 -12.73
CA ASP A 321 28.11 -27.85 -12.14
C ASP A 321 27.92 -27.99 -10.64
N ASP A 322 27.34 -26.99 -9.98
CA ASP A 322 27.05 -27.00 -8.54
C ASP A 322 25.71 -26.34 -8.23
N PRO A 323 24.65 -27.12 -8.10
CA PRO A 323 23.30 -26.63 -7.91
C PRO A 323 23.06 -25.94 -6.54
N GLU A 324 24.05 -25.89 -5.66
CA GLU A 324 23.97 -25.11 -4.42
C GLU A 324 24.59 -23.71 -4.52
N LEU A 325 25.17 -23.36 -5.70
CA LEU A 325 25.68 -22.03 -6.01
C LEU A 325 24.69 -21.27 -6.89
N PHE A 326 24.29 -20.11 -6.41
CA PHE A 326 23.31 -19.26 -7.06
C PHE A 326 23.88 -17.86 -7.33
N LEU A 327 23.50 -17.29 -8.47
CA LEU A 327 23.52 -15.85 -8.68
C LEU A 327 22.09 -15.36 -8.68
N SER A 328 21.80 -14.37 -7.88
CA SER A 328 20.47 -13.72 -7.82
C SER A 328 20.61 -12.23 -7.98
N GLU A 329 19.71 -11.64 -8.74
CA GLU A 329 19.67 -10.20 -8.96
C GLU A 329 18.49 -9.60 -8.21
N SER A 330 18.72 -8.49 -7.57
CA SER A 330 17.72 -7.63 -6.99
C SER A 330 17.83 -6.21 -7.55
N GLN A 331 16.86 -5.36 -7.20
CA GLN A 331 16.65 -4.04 -7.79
C GLN A 331 17.93 -3.26 -8.08
N GLY A 332 18.03 -2.76 -9.33
CA GLY A 332 19.12 -1.89 -9.76
C GLY A 332 20.42 -2.60 -10.07
N GLY A 333 20.37 -3.89 -10.43
CA GLY A 333 21.55 -4.67 -10.80
C GLY A 333 22.40 -5.10 -9.61
N ASN A 334 21.80 -5.23 -8.44
CA ASN A 334 22.48 -5.76 -7.26
C ASN A 334 22.54 -7.29 -7.35
N VAL A 335 23.68 -7.82 -7.77
CA VAL A 335 23.91 -9.26 -7.97
C VAL A 335 24.63 -9.85 -6.76
N VAL A 336 24.05 -10.91 -6.20
CA VAL A 336 24.58 -11.63 -5.06
C VAL A 336 24.87 -13.09 -5.47
N ARG A 337 26.07 -13.56 -5.17
CA ARG A 337 26.42 -14.99 -5.21
C ARG A 337 26.10 -15.60 -3.84
N THR A 338 25.28 -16.63 -3.81
CA THR A 338 24.90 -17.35 -2.59
C THR A 338 25.32 -18.81 -2.67
N ASN A 339 26.05 -19.28 -1.65
CA ASN A 339 26.33 -20.70 -1.45
C ASN A 339 25.33 -21.25 -0.42
N MET A 340 24.42 -22.12 -0.84
CA MET A 340 23.35 -22.62 0.03
C MET A 340 23.81 -23.68 1.05
N ARG A 341 24.99 -24.29 0.87
CA ARG A 341 25.57 -25.19 1.89
C ARG A 341 26.09 -24.42 3.09
N THR A 342 26.84 -23.34 2.82
CA THR A 342 27.48 -22.53 3.87
C THR A 342 26.65 -21.32 4.31
N ARG A 343 25.62 -20.96 3.54
CA ARG A 343 24.85 -19.71 3.68
C ARG A 343 25.67 -18.44 3.45
N GLU A 344 26.85 -18.58 2.90
CA GLU A 344 27.69 -17.45 2.53
C GLU A 344 27.08 -16.68 1.36
N GLN A 345 27.07 -15.36 1.48
CA GLN A 345 26.62 -14.43 0.45
C GLN A 345 27.73 -13.43 0.12
N GLN A 346 27.96 -13.19 -1.15
CA GLN A 346 28.93 -12.24 -1.65
C GLN A 346 28.30 -11.38 -2.74
N VAL A 347 28.39 -10.06 -2.59
CA VAL A 347 28.02 -9.13 -3.65
C VAL A 347 29.04 -9.21 -4.76
N VAL A 348 28.59 -9.51 -5.98
CA VAL A 348 29.41 -9.67 -7.17
C VAL A 348 29.03 -8.71 -8.30
N SER A 349 28.23 -7.70 -7.99
CA SER A 349 27.87 -6.65 -8.94
C SER A 349 29.13 -5.99 -9.52
N PRO A 350 29.16 -5.64 -10.82
CA PRO A 350 30.33 -5.02 -11.46
C PRO A 350 30.73 -3.69 -10.80
N GLN A 351 29.81 -3.04 -10.16
CA GLN A 351 30.05 -1.86 -9.37
C GLN A 351 29.12 -1.87 -8.14
N PRO A 352 29.69 -1.94 -6.93
CA PRO A 352 28.94 -2.09 -5.68
C PRO A 352 28.32 -0.76 -5.17
N ARG A 353 27.88 0.12 -6.06
CA ARG A 353 27.14 1.33 -5.68
C ARG A 353 25.64 1.07 -5.80
N ARG A 354 24.92 1.41 -4.74
CA ARG A 354 23.46 1.45 -4.78
C ARG A 354 23.02 2.60 -5.68
N ALA A 355 22.06 2.36 -6.55
CA ALA A 355 21.40 3.40 -7.31
C ALA A 355 20.60 4.39 -6.42
N ASP A 356 20.34 4.01 -5.17
CA ASP A 356 19.63 4.83 -4.20
C ASP A 356 20.57 5.89 -3.61
N GLY A 357 20.48 7.10 -4.12
CA GLY A 357 21.19 8.27 -3.59
C GLY A 357 22.21 8.93 -4.52
N ASP A 358 22.73 8.22 -5.52
CA ASP A 358 23.59 8.83 -6.52
C ASP A 358 22.77 9.27 -7.75
N PRO A 359 22.97 10.46 -8.32
CA PRO A 359 22.35 10.84 -9.57
C PRO A 359 22.68 9.81 -10.66
N VAL A 360 21.69 9.38 -11.42
CA VAL A 360 21.87 8.37 -12.49
C VAL A 360 22.93 8.80 -13.52
N SER A 361 23.12 10.12 -13.71
CA SER A 361 24.15 10.71 -14.58
C SER A 361 25.58 10.43 -14.10
N GLU A 362 25.78 10.18 -12.79
CA GLU A 362 27.11 9.97 -12.19
C GLU A 362 27.49 8.49 -12.07
N LEU A 363 26.55 7.58 -12.34
CA LEU A 363 26.80 6.15 -12.28
C LEU A 363 27.67 5.71 -13.48
N LYS A 364 28.75 4.96 -13.21
CA LYS A 364 29.60 4.37 -14.23
C LYS A 364 28.82 3.41 -15.13
N TYR A 365 27.97 2.56 -14.52
CA TYR A 365 27.06 1.66 -15.19
C TYR A 365 25.62 2.01 -14.79
N ARG A 366 24.69 1.93 -15.73
CA ARG A 366 23.29 2.20 -15.52
C ARG A 366 22.52 0.89 -15.61
N PHE A 367 21.97 0.48 -14.49
CA PHE A 367 21.12 -0.69 -14.42
C PHE A 367 19.67 -0.30 -14.33
N ASN A 368 18.81 -1.06 -14.98
CA ASN A 368 17.37 -0.95 -14.77
C ASN A 368 16.97 -1.57 -13.42
N TRP A 369 15.73 -1.35 -13.02
CA TRP A 369 15.17 -1.97 -11.83
C TRP A 369 15.33 -3.51 -11.89
N ASN A 370 14.93 -4.10 -13.01
CA ASN A 370 15.14 -5.50 -13.36
C ASN A 370 16.30 -5.58 -14.37
N THR A 371 17.41 -6.17 -13.97
CA THR A 371 18.63 -6.30 -14.78
C THR A 371 18.91 -7.77 -15.06
N PRO A 372 18.88 -8.22 -16.33
CA PRO A 372 19.15 -9.62 -16.66
C PRO A 372 20.55 -10.06 -16.28
N ILE A 373 20.65 -11.27 -15.76
CA ILE A 373 21.89 -12.04 -15.62
C ILE A 373 21.77 -13.35 -16.38
N VAL A 374 22.82 -13.75 -17.05
CA VAL A 374 22.90 -15.01 -17.79
C VAL A 374 24.24 -15.64 -17.53
N SER A 375 24.30 -16.96 -17.47
CA SER A 375 25.53 -17.72 -17.48
C SER A 375 25.83 -18.26 -18.90
N SER A 376 27.08 -18.38 -19.23
CA SER A 376 27.49 -19.02 -20.48
C SER A 376 27.08 -20.50 -20.50
N PRO A 377 26.45 -21.00 -21.57
CA PRO A 377 26.18 -22.42 -21.70
C PRO A 377 27.45 -23.27 -22.00
N HIS A 378 28.58 -22.61 -22.27
CA HIS A 378 29.84 -23.27 -22.64
C HIS A 378 30.86 -23.28 -21.50
N ASP A 379 30.69 -22.42 -20.50
CA ASP A 379 31.64 -22.28 -19.40
C ASP A 379 30.87 -21.82 -18.14
N SER A 380 30.80 -22.70 -17.18
CA SER A 380 30.08 -22.45 -15.90
C SER A 380 30.68 -21.35 -15.03
N GLN A 381 31.89 -20.89 -15.38
CA GLN A 381 32.60 -19.80 -14.69
C GLN A 381 32.37 -18.42 -15.33
N THR A 382 31.64 -18.37 -16.47
CA THR A 382 31.39 -17.13 -17.23
C THR A 382 29.92 -16.80 -17.37
#